data_91ba2997216b682972c87356bb9b9ab0
#
_entry.id   91ba2997216b682972c87356bb9b9ab0
#
_cell.length_a   1.000
_cell.length_b   1.000
_cell.length_c   1.000
_cell.angle_alpha   90.00
_cell.angle_beta   90.00
_cell.angle_gamma   90.00
#
_symmetry.space_group_name_H-M   'P 1'
#
loop_
_entity.id
_entity.type
_entity.pdbx_description
1 polymer ?
#
loop_
_entity_poly.entity_id
_entity_poly.type
_entity_poly.pdbx_seq_one_letter_code
_entity_poly.pdbx_strand_id
1 'polypeptide(L)'
;MVAYQYIYVMKNLSKTYPGGKRVLNNIWLSFFPGAKIGVLGPNGAGKSTLLKIMAGIETEFNGEAWAAEGVSVGYLPQEPQLDPSKNVIENIMDGCGAVRDYLKRFEEISAKFAEEMTDDEMNALIAEQGELQEKIDAANGWDLERTVEIAMDALRCPPADADVTKLSGGEKRRVALCRLLLSKPDLLLLDEPTNHLDAESVAWLQQHLHDYAGTVVMVTHDRYFLDNVTGWILELDRGEGIPYEGNYSSWLEQKEKRLAQEAKEESARQRTIKEELEWIRQSPRARQAKSKARIQAFDALVAEADKQTLETAQIVIPPCPRLGDLVIEAKNLCKGFGDRLLIDDLSFKLPPGGIVGVIGANGTGKTTLMRMITGQEKPDSGEFRVGDTVQLGYVDQSRDALDDNKTVWEEISGGNDEIMLGKRKVPSRAYVGQFNFKGPDQQKKVGLLSGGERNRVHMAKMLKSGANVILLDEPTNDLDVDTLRALEKALLAFPGCAVVTSHDRWFLDRIATHILAFEGDSHVEWFEGNFEEYEADKKRRLGEQADQPHRVKYKPLVRK
;
A
#
# COMPACT_ATOMS: atom_id res chain seq x y z
N MET A 1 -9.04 25.60 -28.49
CA MET A 1 -8.90 24.47 -27.56
C MET A 1 -10.29 24.12 -27.07
N VAL A 2 -10.82 22.95 -27.38
CA VAL A 2 -12.04 22.44 -26.78
C VAL A 2 -11.68 22.10 -25.33
N ALA A 3 -12.20 22.86 -24.39
CA ALA A 3 -12.00 22.55 -22.97
C ALA A 3 -12.74 21.25 -22.67
N TYR A 4 -12.02 20.14 -22.57
CA TYR A 4 -12.62 18.90 -22.11
C TYR A 4 -13.05 19.09 -20.65
N GLN A 5 -14.35 18.92 -20.37
CA GLN A 5 -14.88 19.01 -19.03
C GLN A 5 -14.37 17.87 -18.14
N TYR A 6 -14.03 16.72 -18.74
CA TYR A 6 -13.53 15.52 -18.06
C TYR A 6 -12.37 14.90 -18.83
N ILE A 7 -11.36 14.42 -18.12
CA ILE A 7 -10.21 13.74 -18.72
C ILE A 7 -10.48 12.26 -19.01
N TYR A 8 -11.35 11.63 -18.21
CA TYR A 8 -11.76 10.24 -18.38
C TYR A 8 -13.24 10.08 -18.00
N VAL A 9 -13.97 9.24 -18.71
CA VAL A 9 -15.39 9.00 -18.46
C VAL A 9 -15.69 7.50 -18.48
N MET A 10 -16.51 7.07 -17.52
CA MET A 10 -17.07 5.72 -17.44
C MET A 10 -18.58 5.79 -17.40
N LYS A 11 -19.26 4.95 -18.22
CA LYS A 11 -20.73 4.86 -18.24
C LYS A 11 -21.16 3.40 -18.17
N ASN A 12 -21.95 3.08 -17.14
CA ASN A 12 -22.49 1.75 -16.91
C ASN A 12 -21.40 0.64 -16.91
N LEU A 13 -20.21 0.97 -16.40
CA LEU A 13 -19.06 0.07 -16.41
C LEU A 13 -19.30 -1.10 -15.47
N SER A 14 -19.23 -2.32 -16.01
CA SER A 14 -19.37 -3.55 -15.22
C SER A 14 -18.37 -4.59 -15.69
N LYS A 15 -17.71 -5.28 -14.75
CA LYS A 15 -16.76 -6.37 -15.03
C LYS A 15 -17.07 -7.60 -14.21
N THR A 16 -17.17 -8.73 -14.90
CA THR A 16 -17.34 -10.06 -14.29
C THR A 16 -16.26 -10.98 -14.80
N TYR A 17 -15.54 -11.64 -13.90
CA TYR A 17 -14.51 -12.61 -14.24
C TYR A 17 -15.09 -14.01 -14.47
N PRO A 18 -14.36 -14.92 -15.15
CA PRO A 18 -14.73 -16.33 -15.24
C PRO A 18 -15.00 -16.94 -13.85
N GLY A 19 -16.09 -17.67 -13.71
CA GLY A 19 -16.56 -18.16 -12.41
C GLY A 19 -17.67 -17.31 -11.78
N GLY A 20 -18.14 -16.24 -12.49
CA GLY A 20 -19.31 -15.44 -12.05
C GLY A 20 -18.99 -14.37 -11.01
N LYS A 21 -17.73 -14.18 -10.63
CA LYS A 21 -17.33 -13.12 -9.67
C LYS A 21 -17.42 -11.74 -10.33
N ARG A 22 -18.46 -10.98 -9.99
CA ARG A 22 -18.63 -9.60 -10.40
C ARG A 22 -17.79 -8.69 -9.50
N VAL A 23 -16.85 -7.91 -10.07
CA VAL A 23 -15.95 -7.03 -9.34
C VAL A 23 -16.32 -5.55 -9.50
N LEU A 24 -16.88 -5.16 -10.67
CA LEU A 24 -17.41 -3.81 -10.90
C LEU A 24 -18.85 -3.93 -11.38
N ASN A 25 -19.72 -3.05 -10.90
CA ASN A 25 -21.14 -3.11 -11.15
C ASN A 25 -21.73 -1.73 -11.43
N ASN A 26 -22.10 -1.48 -12.68
CA ASN A 26 -22.80 -0.27 -13.10
C ASN A 26 -22.15 1.03 -12.62
N ILE A 27 -20.83 1.17 -12.79
CA ILE A 27 -20.09 2.35 -12.37
C ILE A 27 -20.30 3.49 -13.37
N TRP A 28 -20.69 4.67 -12.85
CA TRP A 28 -20.82 5.93 -13.58
C TRP A 28 -19.92 6.96 -12.93
N LEU A 29 -18.81 7.29 -13.58
CA LEU A 29 -17.80 8.21 -13.05
C LEU A 29 -17.25 9.10 -14.15
N SER A 30 -16.91 10.33 -13.79
CA SER A 30 -16.22 11.29 -14.64
C SER A 30 -15.09 11.92 -13.84
N PHE A 31 -13.90 11.96 -14.42
CA PHE A 31 -12.69 12.42 -13.76
C PHE A 31 -12.32 13.81 -14.26
N PHE A 32 -12.05 14.74 -13.33
CA PHE A 32 -11.65 16.11 -13.68
C PHE A 32 -10.15 16.18 -14.03
N PRO A 33 -9.77 17.06 -14.98
CA PRO A 33 -8.36 17.36 -15.22
C PRO A 33 -7.68 17.91 -13.96
N GLY A 34 -6.42 17.48 -13.71
CA GLY A 34 -5.63 17.91 -12.57
C GLY A 34 -6.04 17.30 -11.21
N ALA A 35 -7.11 16.50 -11.14
CA ALA A 35 -7.55 15.89 -9.89
C ALA A 35 -6.57 14.84 -9.37
N LYS A 36 -6.41 14.78 -8.05
CA LYS A 36 -5.64 13.74 -7.34
C LYS A 36 -6.61 12.83 -6.63
N ILE A 37 -6.71 11.58 -7.08
CA ILE A 37 -7.76 10.65 -6.68
C ILE A 37 -7.16 9.39 -6.09
N GLY A 38 -7.47 9.10 -4.83
CA GLY A 38 -7.13 7.85 -4.16
C GLY A 38 -8.25 6.82 -4.32
N VAL A 39 -7.93 5.62 -4.77
CA VAL A 39 -8.91 4.52 -4.90
C VAL A 39 -8.78 3.57 -3.72
N LEU A 40 -9.81 3.48 -2.92
CA LEU A 40 -9.90 2.63 -1.74
C LEU A 40 -10.90 1.50 -1.91
N GLY A 41 -10.76 0.46 -1.11
CA GLY A 41 -11.68 -0.68 -1.05
C GLY A 41 -10.99 -1.95 -0.60
N PRO A 42 -11.77 -2.98 -0.22
CA PRO A 42 -11.23 -4.27 0.21
C PRO A 42 -10.37 -4.93 -0.86
N ASN A 43 -9.51 -5.87 -0.45
CA ASN A 43 -8.77 -6.67 -1.40
C ASN A 43 -9.72 -7.51 -2.27
N GLY A 44 -9.50 -7.47 -3.60
CA GLY A 44 -10.38 -8.10 -4.58
C GLY A 44 -11.64 -7.31 -4.92
N ALA A 45 -11.79 -6.06 -4.47
CA ALA A 45 -12.91 -5.16 -4.85
C ALA A 45 -12.84 -4.65 -6.29
N GLY A 46 -11.72 -4.90 -7.00
CA GLY A 46 -11.57 -4.48 -8.40
C GLY A 46 -10.75 -3.22 -8.60
N LYS A 47 -9.98 -2.75 -7.60
CA LYS A 47 -9.14 -1.54 -7.69
C LYS A 47 -8.17 -1.60 -8.88
N SER A 48 -7.31 -2.62 -8.93
CA SER A 48 -6.36 -2.81 -10.05
C SER A 48 -7.08 -3.09 -11.38
N THR A 49 -8.27 -3.72 -11.35
CA THR A 49 -9.09 -3.93 -12.56
C THR A 49 -9.57 -2.59 -13.12
N LEU A 50 -10.01 -1.67 -12.25
CA LEU A 50 -10.41 -0.33 -12.64
C LEU A 50 -9.25 0.41 -13.33
N LEU A 51 -8.05 0.40 -12.73
CA LEU A 51 -6.86 1.02 -13.33
C LEU A 51 -6.47 0.38 -14.65
N LYS A 52 -6.56 -0.96 -14.79
CA LYS A 52 -6.27 -1.66 -16.06
C LYS A 52 -7.26 -1.30 -17.17
N ILE A 53 -8.54 -1.11 -16.83
CA ILE A 53 -9.54 -0.62 -17.80
C ILE A 53 -9.19 0.81 -18.20
N MET A 54 -8.85 1.69 -17.25
CA MET A 54 -8.45 3.07 -17.54
C MET A 54 -7.18 3.14 -18.39
N ALA A 55 -6.26 2.21 -18.22
CA ALA A 55 -5.04 2.08 -19.00
C ALA A 55 -5.25 1.43 -20.39
N GLY A 56 -6.47 0.96 -20.71
CA GLY A 56 -6.77 0.25 -21.97
C GLY A 56 -6.19 -1.17 -22.05
N ILE A 57 -5.68 -1.73 -20.95
CA ILE A 57 -5.11 -3.09 -20.89
C ILE A 57 -6.22 -4.13 -20.77
N GLU A 58 -7.24 -3.85 -19.95
CA GLU A 58 -8.41 -4.71 -19.80
C GLU A 58 -9.53 -4.18 -20.70
N THR A 59 -9.85 -4.90 -21.75
CA THR A 59 -10.84 -4.50 -22.76
C THR A 59 -12.15 -5.27 -22.67
N GLU A 60 -12.17 -6.39 -21.91
CA GLU A 60 -13.37 -7.21 -21.75
C GLU A 60 -14.22 -6.72 -20.57
N PHE A 61 -15.09 -5.76 -20.81
CA PHE A 61 -16.05 -5.23 -19.84
C PHE A 61 -17.37 -4.85 -20.51
N ASN A 62 -18.43 -4.66 -19.73
CA ASN A 62 -19.70 -4.13 -20.20
C ASN A 62 -19.79 -2.64 -19.90
N GLY A 63 -20.44 -1.87 -20.76
CA GLY A 63 -20.53 -0.42 -20.67
C GLY A 63 -19.47 0.29 -21.51
N GLU A 64 -19.19 1.53 -21.18
CA GLU A 64 -18.28 2.40 -21.92
C GLU A 64 -17.26 3.01 -20.97
N ALA A 65 -15.99 3.08 -21.40
CA ALA A 65 -14.90 3.72 -20.67
C ALA A 65 -13.88 4.28 -21.67
N TRP A 66 -13.58 5.58 -21.57
CA TRP A 66 -12.64 6.23 -22.52
C TRP A 66 -11.95 7.45 -21.91
N ALA A 67 -10.72 7.69 -22.33
CA ALA A 67 -10.01 8.94 -22.10
C ALA A 67 -10.47 10.00 -23.13
N ALA A 68 -10.35 11.27 -22.81
CA ALA A 68 -10.58 12.34 -23.76
C ALA A 68 -9.55 12.26 -24.91
N GLU A 69 -9.92 12.77 -26.08
CA GLU A 69 -9.08 12.73 -27.26
C GLU A 69 -7.79 13.52 -27.06
N GLY A 70 -6.65 12.92 -27.38
CA GLY A 70 -5.32 13.52 -27.22
C GLY A 70 -4.72 13.39 -25.81
N VAL A 71 -5.42 12.75 -24.86
CA VAL A 71 -4.90 12.51 -23.49
C VAL A 71 -3.93 11.34 -23.51
N SER A 72 -2.71 11.60 -23.03
CA SER A 72 -1.70 10.57 -22.78
C SER A 72 -1.96 9.87 -21.45
N VAL A 73 -1.98 8.52 -21.43
CA VAL A 73 -2.21 7.71 -20.23
C VAL A 73 -0.96 6.93 -19.89
N GLY A 74 -0.48 7.11 -18.66
CA GLY A 74 0.63 6.34 -18.11
C GLY A 74 0.17 5.43 -16.98
N TYR A 75 0.64 4.18 -16.94
CA TYR A 75 0.23 3.19 -15.95
C TYR A 75 1.42 2.48 -15.31
N LEU A 76 1.45 2.47 -13.98
CA LEU A 76 2.36 1.65 -13.19
C LEU A 76 1.61 0.41 -12.69
N PRO A 77 1.86 -0.78 -13.25
CA PRO A 77 1.29 -2.02 -12.72
C PRO A 77 1.99 -2.47 -11.44
N GLN A 78 1.36 -3.39 -10.71
CA GLN A 78 1.94 -3.98 -9.51
C GLN A 78 3.26 -4.73 -9.79
N GLU A 79 3.37 -5.38 -10.95
CA GLU A 79 4.58 -6.05 -11.45
C GLU A 79 4.97 -5.47 -12.81
N PRO A 80 5.80 -4.41 -12.84
CA PRO A 80 6.19 -3.77 -14.10
C PRO A 80 7.21 -4.61 -14.89
N GLN A 81 7.09 -4.55 -16.20
CA GLN A 81 8.04 -5.13 -17.12
C GLN A 81 9.04 -4.06 -17.59
N LEU A 82 10.32 -4.41 -17.55
CA LEU A 82 11.41 -3.61 -18.11
C LEU A 82 11.97 -4.34 -19.33
N ASP A 83 12.57 -3.58 -20.24
CA ASP A 83 13.23 -4.16 -21.41
C ASP A 83 14.53 -4.87 -20.98
N PRO A 84 14.60 -6.21 -21.09
CA PRO A 84 15.75 -6.98 -20.67
C PRO A 84 17.03 -6.75 -21.50
N SER A 85 16.89 -6.13 -22.67
CA SER A 85 18.02 -5.81 -23.55
C SER A 85 18.74 -4.51 -23.17
N LYS A 86 18.17 -3.72 -22.23
CA LYS A 86 18.63 -2.42 -21.80
C LYS A 86 19.06 -2.42 -20.34
N ASN A 87 19.99 -1.54 -19.99
CA ASN A 87 20.36 -1.28 -18.61
C ASN A 87 19.32 -0.37 -17.91
N VAL A 88 19.58 -0.02 -16.65
CA VAL A 88 18.67 0.81 -15.82
C VAL A 88 18.43 2.18 -16.44
N ILE A 89 19.52 2.90 -16.78
CA ILE A 89 19.39 4.27 -17.32
C ILE A 89 18.69 4.28 -18.69
N GLU A 90 18.96 3.32 -19.54
CA GLU A 90 18.33 3.21 -20.86
C GLU A 90 16.82 2.95 -20.74
N ASN A 91 16.40 2.08 -19.79
CA ASN A 91 14.98 1.87 -19.49
C ASN A 91 14.30 3.13 -18.96
N ILE A 92 14.98 3.94 -18.14
CA ILE A 92 14.44 5.20 -17.60
C ILE A 92 14.34 6.25 -18.72
N MET A 93 15.37 6.36 -19.56
CA MET A 93 15.42 7.31 -20.67
C MET A 93 14.37 7.05 -21.75
N ASP A 94 13.86 5.83 -21.86
CA ASP A 94 12.71 5.53 -22.73
C ASP A 94 11.44 6.31 -22.32
N GLY A 95 11.28 6.64 -21.02
CA GLY A 95 10.22 7.53 -20.55
C GLY A 95 10.35 8.97 -21.04
N CYS A 96 11.57 9.40 -21.36
CA CYS A 96 11.89 10.73 -21.87
C CYS A 96 12.00 10.76 -23.41
N GLY A 97 11.51 9.75 -24.12
CA GLY A 97 11.75 9.54 -25.54
C GLY A 97 11.48 10.78 -26.40
N ALA A 98 10.33 11.44 -26.21
CA ALA A 98 9.97 12.64 -26.97
C ALA A 98 10.96 13.78 -26.76
N VAL A 99 11.36 14.07 -25.52
CA VAL A 99 12.31 15.15 -25.20
C VAL A 99 13.70 14.84 -25.74
N ARG A 100 14.12 13.57 -25.61
CA ARG A 100 15.40 13.10 -26.20
C ARG A 100 15.41 13.23 -27.71
N ASP A 101 14.32 12.90 -28.38
CA ASP A 101 14.21 13.03 -29.84
C ASP A 101 14.24 14.50 -30.27
N TYR A 102 13.63 15.42 -29.49
CA TYR A 102 13.73 16.85 -29.73
C TYR A 102 15.17 17.36 -29.57
N LEU A 103 15.85 16.97 -28.48
CA LEU A 103 17.25 17.34 -28.25
C LEU A 103 18.17 16.83 -29.36
N LYS A 104 18.04 15.54 -29.72
CA LYS A 104 18.82 14.94 -30.81
C LYS A 104 18.58 15.67 -32.13
N ARG A 105 17.32 15.95 -32.45
CA ARG A 105 16.95 16.66 -33.68
C ARG A 105 17.47 18.09 -33.67
N PHE A 106 17.44 18.77 -32.52
CA PHE A 106 18.00 20.11 -32.34
C PHE A 106 19.53 20.11 -32.56
N GLU A 107 20.25 19.12 -32.06
CA GLU A 107 21.69 18.94 -32.29
C GLU A 107 22.00 18.66 -33.77
N GLU A 108 21.23 17.78 -34.41
CA GLU A 108 21.34 17.47 -35.84
C GLU A 108 21.17 18.73 -36.70
N ILE A 109 20.18 19.57 -36.39
CA ILE A 109 19.97 20.85 -37.10
C ILE A 109 21.15 21.81 -36.84
N SER A 110 21.59 21.91 -35.58
CA SER A 110 22.74 22.75 -35.22
C SER A 110 24.01 22.33 -35.93
N ALA A 111 24.24 21.03 -36.13
CA ALA A 111 25.36 20.52 -36.89
C ALA A 111 25.26 20.86 -38.41
N LYS A 112 24.04 20.80 -38.97
CA LYS A 112 23.78 21.10 -40.40
C LYS A 112 24.06 22.56 -40.76
N PHE A 113 23.93 23.50 -39.83
CA PHE A 113 24.30 24.91 -40.09
C PHE A 113 25.79 25.14 -40.45
N ALA A 114 26.66 24.15 -40.21
CA ALA A 114 28.05 24.17 -40.65
C ALA A 114 28.27 23.73 -42.09
N GLU A 115 27.21 23.22 -42.75
CA GLU A 115 27.26 22.77 -44.16
C GLU A 115 26.79 23.88 -45.10
N GLU A 116 27.24 23.83 -46.35
CA GLU A 116 26.76 24.75 -47.41
C GLU A 116 25.32 24.44 -47.77
N MET A 117 24.42 25.41 -47.66
CA MET A 117 22.99 25.27 -47.96
C MET A 117 22.41 26.52 -48.63
N THR A 118 21.24 26.37 -49.22
CA THR A 118 20.50 27.49 -49.81
C THR A 118 19.79 28.33 -48.76
N ASP A 119 19.45 29.57 -49.06
CA ASP A 119 18.72 30.48 -48.16
C ASP A 119 17.37 29.93 -47.75
N ASP A 120 16.68 29.21 -48.66
CA ASP A 120 15.36 28.58 -48.37
C ASP A 120 15.50 27.39 -47.36
N GLU A 121 16.55 26.58 -47.52
CA GLU A 121 16.86 25.48 -46.61
C GLU A 121 17.26 26.02 -45.23
N MET A 122 18.06 27.07 -45.18
CA MET A 122 18.48 27.74 -43.96
C MET A 122 17.27 28.28 -43.19
N ASN A 123 16.34 28.98 -43.87
CA ASN A 123 15.12 29.50 -43.25
C ASN A 123 14.21 28.40 -42.71
N ALA A 124 14.08 27.27 -43.43
CA ALA A 124 13.29 26.11 -42.96
C ALA A 124 13.90 25.46 -41.72
N LEU A 125 15.24 25.32 -41.66
CA LEU A 125 15.94 24.78 -40.50
C LEU A 125 15.87 25.71 -39.28
N ILE A 126 15.93 27.03 -39.49
CA ILE A 126 15.75 28.01 -38.39
C ILE A 126 14.35 27.95 -37.82
N ALA A 127 13.31 27.82 -38.66
CA ALA A 127 11.92 27.66 -38.21
C ALA A 127 11.74 26.35 -37.41
N GLU A 128 12.25 25.21 -37.92
CA GLU A 128 12.22 23.93 -37.23
C GLU A 128 12.97 23.97 -35.90
N GLN A 129 14.15 24.61 -35.86
CA GLN A 129 14.94 24.77 -34.63
C GLN A 129 14.18 25.59 -33.57
N GLY A 130 13.50 26.68 -34.00
CA GLY A 130 12.66 27.48 -33.10
C GLY A 130 11.51 26.69 -32.49
N GLU A 131 10.80 25.89 -33.30
CA GLU A 131 9.76 25.01 -32.79
C GLU A 131 10.28 23.95 -31.81
N LEU A 132 11.44 23.37 -32.11
CA LEU A 132 12.08 22.40 -31.23
C LEU A 132 12.53 23.03 -29.93
N GLN A 133 13.09 24.25 -29.98
CA GLN A 133 13.49 24.99 -28.80
C GLN A 133 12.30 25.26 -27.89
N GLU A 134 11.17 25.73 -28.43
CA GLU A 134 9.95 25.93 -27.65
C GLU A 134 9.47 24.64 -26.97
N LYS A 135 9.53 23.49 -27.67
CA LYS A 135 9.17 22.19 -27.13
C LYS A 135 10.13 21.72 -26.02
N ILE A 136 11.44 21.94 -26.20
CA ILE A 136 12.47 21.59 -25.22
C ILE A 136 12.33 22.46 -23.98
N ASP A 137 12.11 23.78 -24.16
CA ASP A 137 11.89 24.73 -23.06
C ASP A 137 10.63 24.38 -22.27
N ALA A 138 9.51 24.10 -22.94
CA ALA A 138 8.26 23.70 -22.31
C ALA A 138 8.38 22.40 -21.50
N ALA A 139 9.26 21.48 -21.93
CA ALA A 139 9.53 20.22 -21.25
C ALA A 139 10.63 20.30 -20.18
N ASN A 140 11.30 21.46 -20.03
CA ASN A 140 12.55 21.62 -19.23
C ASN A 140 13.64 20.63 -19.68
N GLY A 141 13.76 20.40 -20.99
CA GLY A 141 14.57 19.32 -21.57
C GLY A 141 16.08 19.55 -21.52
N TRP A 142 16.56 20.79 -21.37
CA TRP A 142 18.00 21.11 -21.37
C TRP A 142 18.76 20.46 -20.18
N ASP A 143 18.08 20.28 -19.05
CA ASP A 143 18.65 19.66 -17.85
C ASP A 143 18.14 18.21 -17.67
N LEU A 144 17.81 17.51 -18.77
CA LEU A 144 17.21 16.17 -18.73
C LEU A 144 18.05 15.17 -17.93
N GLU A 145 19.35 15.10 -18.18
CA GLU A 145 20.25 14.18 -17.47
C GLU A 145 20.24 14.41 -15.96
N ARG A 146 20.33 15.68 -15.55
CA ARG A 146 20.27 16.08 -14.15
C ARG A 146 18.92 15.74 -13.51
N THR A 147 17.83 15.95 -14.23
CA THR A 147 16.47 15.60 -13.76
C THR A 147 16.33 14.10 -13.55
N VAL A 148 16.89 13.31 -14.47
CA VAL A 148 16.93 11.84 -14.35
C VAL A 148 17.75 11.41 -13.14
N GLU A 149 18.95 11.98 -12.95
CA GLU A 149 19.80 11.68 -11.79
C GLU A 149 19.10 11.99 -10.47
N ILE A 150 18.47 13.17 -10.34
CA ILE A 150 17.70 13.54 -9.14
C ILE A 150 16.56 12.55 -8.87
N ALA A 151 15.81 12.18 -9.90
CA ALA A 151 14.70 11.23 -9.76
C ALA A 151 15.20 9.81 -9.39
N MET A 152 16.31 9.37 -9.97
CA MET A 152 16.95 8.09 -9.63
C MET A 152 17.44 8.06 -8.20
N ASP A 153 18.08 9.13 -7.74
CA ASP A 153 18.58 9.22 -6.35
C ASP A 153 17.43 9.28 -5.36
N ALA A 154 16.40 10.07 -5.62
CA ALA A 154 15.23 10.22 -4.75
C ALA A 154 14.45 8.92 -4.59
N LEU A 155 14.29 8.14 -5.68
CA LEU A 155 13.64 6.84 -5.67
C LEU A 155 14.61 5.70 -5.31
N ARG A 156 15.89 6.00 -5.04
CA ARG A 156 16.95 5.01 -4.76
C ARG A 156 16.97 3.90 -5.79
N CYS A 157 16.96 4.30 -7.06
CA CYS A 157 17.11 3.35 -8.17
C CYS A 157 18.46 2.64 -8.11
N PRO A 158 18.57 1.41 -8.67
CA PRO A 158 19.85 0.74 -8.85
C PRO A 158 20.85 1.59 -9.66
N PRO A 159 22.17 1.24 -9.64
CA PRO A 159 23.15 1.91 -10.49
C PRO A 159 22.72 1.98 -11.95
N ALA A 160 23.07 3.08 -12.62
CA ALA A 160 22.62 3.37 -13.99
C ALA A 160 22.98 2.27 -15.01
N ASP A 161 24.13 1.63 -14.82
CA ASP A 161 24.69 0.56 -15.65
C ASP A 161 24.24 -0.87 -15.26
N ALA A 162 23.42 -0.99 -14.20
CA ALA A 162 22.99 -2.30 -13.72
C ALA A 162 22.11 -3.05 -14.73
N ASP A 163 22.30 -4.36 -14.79
CA ASP A 163 21.52 -5.27 -15.61
C ASP A 163 20.13 -5.50 -14.99
N VAL A 164 19.08 -5.08 -15.71
CA VAL A 164 17.69 -5.17 -15.20
C VAL A 164 17.20 -6.59 -14.97
N THR A 165 17.82 -7.60 -15.59
CA THR A 165 17.44 -9.01 -15.42
C THR A 165 17.78 -9.54 -14.02
N LYS A 166 18.79 -8.95 -13.37
CA LYS A 166 19.29 -9.33 -12.03
C LYS A 166 18.64 -8.55 -10.90
N LEU A 167 17.80 -7.57 -11.22
CA LEU A 167 17.12 -6.74 -10.24
C LEU A 167 16.03 -7.50 -9.49
N SER A 168 15.89 -7.23 -8.21
CA SER A 168 14.74 -7.64 -7.41
C SER A 168 13.44 -6.99 -7.91
N GLY A 169 12.28 -7.55 -7.54
CA GLY A 169 10.97 -7.00 -7.92
C GLY A 169 10.79 -5.54 -7.47
N GLY A 170 11.26 -5.21 -6.26
CA GLY A 170 11.20 -3.84 -5.73
C GLY A 170 12.10 -2.86 -6.51
N GLU A 171 13.29 -3.30 -6.94
CA GLU A 171 14.18 -2.47 -7.77
C GLU A 171 13.60 -2.22 -9.16
N LYS A 172 13.07 -3.27 -9.82
CA LYS A 172 12.36 -3.12 -11.11
C LYS A 172 11.22 -2.12 -11.02
N ARG A 173 10.49 -2.15 -9.90
CA ARG A 173 9.37 -1.25 -9.66
C ARG A 173 9.82 0.21 -9.52
N ARG A 174 10.91 0.48 -8.78
CA ARG A 174 11.46 1.83 -8.65
C ARG A 174 11.94 2.39 -10.00
N VAL A 175 12.59 1.57 -10.83
CA VAL A 175 13.00 1.95 -12.19
C VAL A 175 11.78 2.27 -13.06
N ALA A 176 10.74 1.44 -13.03
CA ALA A 176 9.51 1.66 -13.80
C ALA A 176 8.75 2.90 -13.33
N LEU A 177 8.69 3.15 -12.02
CA LEU A 177 8.09 4.36 -11.46
C LEU A 177 8.88 5.60 -11.90
N CYS A 178 10.21 5.59 -11.81
CA CYS A 178 11.07 6.66 -12.28
C CYS A 178 10.82 6.98 -13.77
N ARG A 179 10.83 5.95 -14.64
CA ARG A 179 10.51 6.07 -16.05
C ARG A 179 9.15 6.72 -16.29
N LEU A 180 8.13 6.29 -15.55
CA LEU A 180 6.76 6.76 -15.72
C LEU A 180 6.59 8.22 -15.27
N LEU A 181 7.18 8.62 -14.14
CA LEU A 181 7.10 10.00 -13.65
C LEU A 181 7.79 10.98 -14.60
N LEU A 182 8.91 10.57 -15.20
CA LEU A 182 9.65 11.38 -16.17
C LEU A 182 8.94 11.52 -17.52
N SER A 183 8.05 10.56 -17.87
CA SER A 183 7.25 10.65 -19.11
C SER A 183 6.10 11.66 -19.03
N LYS A 184 5.76 12.15 -17.82
CA LYS A 184 4.75 13.19 -17.56
C LYS A 184 3.43 13.04 -18.33
N PRO A 185 2.72 11.89 -18.25
CA PRO A 185 1.44 11.72 -18.94
C PRO A 185 0.35 12.62 -18.37
N ASP A 186 -0.67 12.97 -19.17
CA ASP A 186 -1.81 13.78 -18.71
C ASP A 186 -2.66 13.06 -17.66
N LEU A 187 -2.77 11.74 -17.77
CA LEU A 187 -3.43 10.85 -16.81
C LEU A 187 -2.44 9.79 -16.30
N LEU A 188 -2.08 9.91 -15.03
CA LEU A 188 -1.16 9.02 -14.34
C LEU A 188 -1.92 8.03 -13.48
N LEU A 189 -1.76 6.73 -13.77
CA LEU A 189 -2.40 5.63 -13.06
C LEU A 189 -1.36 4.84 -12.28
N LEU A 190 -1.49 4.78 -10.95
CA LEU A 190 -0.51 4.17 -10.06
C LEU A 190 -1.14 3.06 -9.22
N ASP A 191 -0.65 1.83 -9.37
CA ASP A 191 -1.10 0.68 -8.58
C ASP A 191 -0.06 0.37 -7.49
N GLU A 192 -0.36 0.75 -6.23
CA GLU A 192 0.49 0.62 -5.04
C GLU A 192 1.90 1.28 -5.19
N PRO A 193 2.00 2.57 -5.55
CA PRO A 193 3.29 3.21 -5.84
C PRO A 193 4.23 3.30 -4.64
N THR A 194 3.70 3.26 -3.43
CA THR A 194 4.47 3.37 -2.17
C THR A 194 5.09 2.06 -1.71
N ASN A 195 4.65 0.91 -2.24
CA ASN A 195 5.20 -0.39 -1.86
C ASN A 195 6.68 -0.51 -2.25
N HIS A 196 7.48 -1.04 -1.34
CA HIS A 196 8.95 -1.19 -1.45
C HIS A 196 9.74 0.13 -1.52
N LEU A 197 9.11 1.28 -1.28
CA LEU A 197 9.78 2.54 -1.05
C LEU A 197 10.05 2.73 0.43
N ASP A 198 11.15 3.37 0.76
CA ASP A 198 11.39 3.82 2.13
C ASP A 198 10.73 5.19 2.39
N ALA A 199 10.71 5.61 3.65
CA ALA A 199 10.00 6.81 4.07
C ALA A 199 10.47 8.09 3.34
N GLU A 200 11.76 8.19 3.00
CA GLU A 200 12.30 9.37 2.29
C GLU A 200 11.86 9.39 0.82
N SER A 201 11.91 8.23 0.14
CA SER A 201 11.41 8.10 -1.23
C SER A 201 9.90 8.33 -1.31
N VAL A 202 9.14 7.88 -0.29
CA VAL A 202 7.70 8.16 -0.20
C VAL A 202 7.44 9.65 -0.02
N ALA A 203 8.21 10.34 0.84
CA ALA A 203 8.06 11.79 1.04
C ALA A 203 8.35 12.57 -0.25
N TRP A 204 9.40 12.20 -0.98
CA TRP A 204 9.70 12.81 -2.28
C TRP A 204 8.59 12.56 -3.30
N LEU A 205 8.10 11.32 -3.41
CA LEU A 205 7.00 10.96 -4.31
C LEU A 205 5.73 11.75 -3.97
N GLN A 206 5.43 11.91 -2.69
CA GLN A 206 4.31 12.70 -2.19
C GLN A 206 4.38 14.14 -2.71
N GLN A 207 5.52 14.81 -2.52
CA GLN A 207 5.72 16.16 -3.01
C GLN A 207 5.63 16.25 -4.54
N HIS A 208 6.26 15.30 -5.24
CA HIS A 208 6.23 15.25 -6.71
C HIS A 208 4.81 15.09 -7.25
N LEU A 209 3.98 14.22 -6.66
CA LEU A 209 2.59 14.01 -7.09
C LEU A 209 1.65 15.15 -6.68
N HIS A 210 1.93 15.82 -5.56
CA HIS A 210 1.21 17.03 -5.16
C HIS A 210 1.38 18.13 -6.21
N ASP A 211 2.62 18.35 -6.67
CA ASP A 211 2.97 19.39 -7.66
C ASP A 211 2.73 18.96 -9.12
N TYR A 212 2.34 17.71 -9.34
CA TYR A 212 2.10 17.16 -10.66
C TYR A 212 0.92 17.86 -11.36
N ALA A 213 1.13 18.41 -12.56
CA ALA A 213 0.10 19.16 -13.27
C ALA A 213 -1.04 18.29 -13.81
N GLY A 214 -0.76 17.01 -14.18
CA GLY A 214 -1.76 16.07 -14.72
C GLY A 214 -2.69 15.48 -13.65
N THR A 215 -3.67 14.73 -14.12
CA THR A 215 -4.57 13.97 -13.25
C THR A 215 -3.87 12.72 -12.74
N VAL A 216 -4.01 12.42 -11.45
CA VAL A 216 -3.45 11.21 -10.84
C VAL A 216 -4.56 10.36 -10.24
N VAL A 217 -4.62 9.09 -10.61
CA VAL A 217 -5.49 8.09 -9.98
C VAL A 217 -4.58 7.02 -9.39
N MET A 218 -4.63 6.85 -8.08
CA MET A 218 -3.75 5.93 -7.38
C MET A 218 -4.49 4.97 -6.47
N VAL A 219 -4.05 3.73 -6.47
CA VAL A 219 -4.41 2.72 -5.47
C VAL A 219 -3.24 2.65 -4.50
N THR A 220 -3.47 2.90 -3.23
CA THR A 220 -2.47 2.66 -2.18
C THR A 220 -3.14 2.43 -0.84
N HIS A 221 -2.46 1.70 0.04
CA HIS A 221 -2.87 1.48 1.42
C HIS A 221 -2.16 2.41 2.40
N ASP A 222 -1.22 3.25 1.91
CA ASP A 222 -0.57 4.30 2.70
C ASP A 222 -1.52 5.47 2.94
N ARG A 223 -2.10 5.50 4.13
CA ARG A 223 -3.12 6.48 4.55
C ARG A 223 -2.56 7.88 4.69
N TYR A 224 -1.33 8.01 5.16
CA TYR A 224 -0.65 9.30 5.29
C TYR A 224 -0.37 9.91 3.91
N PHE A 225 0.07 9.07 2.97
CA PHE A 225 0.27 9.47 1.59
C PHE A 225 -1.03 9.95 0.93
N LEU A 226 -2.13 9.21 1.11
CA LEU A 226 -3.45 9.62 0.61
C LEU A 226 -3.92 10.93 1.24
N ASP A 227 -3.70 11.12 2.53
CA ASP A 227 -4.16 12.31 3.25
C ASP A 227 -3.49 13.59 2.74
N ASN A 228 -2.23 13.49 2.31
CA ASN A 228 -1.43 14.63 1.85
C ASN A 228 -1.48 14.88 0.33
N VAL A 229 -1.81 13.86 -0.47
CA VAL A 229 -1.76 13.98 -1.95
C VAL A 229 -3.15 14.13 -2.55
N THR A 230 -4.19 13.48 -1.97
CA THR A 230 -5.48 13.38 -2.62
C THR A 230 -6.42 14.52 -2.26
N GLY A 231 -7.19 14.99 -3.26
CA GLY A 231 -8.34 15.87 -3.07
C GLY A 231 -9.67 15.14 -3.27
N TRP A 232 -9.61 13.88 -3.71
CA TRP A 232 -10.76 13.01 -3.91
C TRP A 232 -10.43 11.57 -3.51
N ILE A 233 -11.38 10.90 -2.90
CA ILE A 233 -11.32 9.46 -2.63
C ILE A 233 -12.45 8.76 -3.39
N LEU A 234 -12.10 7.74 -4.15
CA LEU A 234 -13.03 6.82 -4.79
C LEU A 234 -13.06 5.51 -4.02
N GLU A 235 -14.14 5.25 -3.30
CA GLU A 235 -14.32 3.98 -2.60
C GLU A 235 -15.00 2.97 -3.53
N LEU A 236 -14.37 1.80 -3.71
CA LEU A 236 -14.99 0.64 -4.34
C LEU A 236 -15.60 -0.24 -3.26
N ASP A 237 -16.91 -0.18 -3.12
CA ASP A 237 -17.68 -0.96 -2.16
C ASP A 237 -18.74 -1.80 -2.88
N ARG A 238 -18.74 -3.12 -2.70
CA ARG A 238 -19.71 -4.08 -3.30
C ARG A 238 -19.83 -3.97 -4.84
N GLY A 239 -18.75 -3.57 -5.50
CA GLY A 239 -18.70 -3.36 -6.96
C GLY A 239 -19.17 -1.98 -7.41
N GLU A 240 -19.66 -1.13 -6.51
CA GLU A 240 -20.03 0.26 -6.79
C GLU A 240 -18.86 1.21 -6.55
N GLY A 241 -18.78 2.29 -7.31
CA GLY A 241 -17.78 3.33 -7.14
C GLY A 241 -18.40 4.57 -6.50
N ILE A 242 -18.03 4.89 -5.27
CA ILE A 242 -18.58 5.98 -4.48
C ILE A 242 -17.51 7.07 -4.33
N PRO A 243 -17.68 8.25 -5.00
CA PRO A 243 -16.72 9.34 -4.86
C PRO A 243 -16.99 10.16 -3.60
N TYR A 244 -15.91 10.55 -2.92
CA TYR A 244 -15.91 11.48 -1.78
C TYR A 244 -14.97 12.63 -2.07
N GLU A 245 -15.40 13.84 -1.81
CA GLU A 245 -14.56 15.02 -1.87
C GLU A 245 -13.73 15.14 -0.60
N GLY A 246 -12.46 15.45 -0.78
CA GLY A 246 -11.48 15.60 0.30
C GLY A 246 -10.44 14.49 0.32
N ASN A 247 -9.63 14.50 1.37
CA ASN A 247 -8.54 13.57 1.62
C ASN A 247 -9.01 12.33 2.40
N TYR A 248 -8.05 11.49 2.81
CA TYR A 248 -8.34 10.26 3.56
C TYR A 248 -9.07 10.53 4.89
N SER A 249 -8.67 11.54 5.65
CA SER A 249 -9.31 11.92 6.91
C SER A 249 -10.77 12.34 6.70
N SER A 250 -11.03 13.16 5.69
CA SER A 250 -12.39 13.58 5.32
C SER A 250 -13.26 12.41 4.89
N TRP A 251 -12.70 11.50 4.08
CA TRP A 251 -13.39 10.27 3.68
C TRP A 251 -13.77 9.42 4.88
N LEU A 252 -12.85 9.30 5.85
CA LEU A 252 -13.08 8.50 7.05
C LEU A 252 -14.29 8.99 7.86
N GLU A 253 -14.38 10.29 8.09
CA GLU A 253 -15.53 10.91 8.77
C GLU A 253 -16.84 10.71 8.00
N GLN A 254 -16.79 10.89 6.67
CA GLN A 254 -17.95 10.72 5.80
C GLN A 254 -18.41 9.25 5.79
N LYS A 255 -17.47 8.31 5.73
CA LYS A 255 -17.75 6.87 5.79
C LYS A 255 -18.38 6.47 7.14
N GLU A 256 -17.86 6.98 8.25
CA GLU A 256 -18.43 6.71 9.59
C GLU A 256 -19.87 7.21 9.71
N LYS A 257 -20.15 8.41 9.20
CA LYS A 257 -21.53 8.94 9.15
C LYS A 257 -22.44 8.08 8.28
N ARG A 258 -21.99 7.66 7.10
CA ARG A 258 -22.74 6.77 6.19
C ARG A 258 -23.04 5.42 6.88
N LEU A 259 -22.04 4.78 7.47
CA LEU A 259 -22.21 3.50 8.16
C LEU A 259 -23.16 3.60 9.36
N ALA A 260 -23.09 4.71 10.11
CA ALA A 260 -24.00 4.95 11.22
C ALA A 260 -25.45 5.14 10.75
N GLN A 261 -25.65 5.76 9.59
CA GLN A 261 -26.97 5.91 8.98
C GLN A 261 -27.48 4.55 8.44
N GLU A 262 -26.66 3.81 7.69
CA GLU A 262 -26.96 2.46 7.20
C GLU A 262 -27.35 1.52 8.35
N ALA A 263 -26.63 1.55 9.48
CA ALA A 263 -26.94 0.75 10.67
C ALA A 263 -28.29 1.12 11.29
N LYS A 264 -28.68 2.41 11.30
CA LYS A 264 -30.01 2.84 11.76
C LYS A 264 -31.11 2.35 10.82
N GLU A 265 -30.91 2.49 9.51
CA GLU A 265 -31.85 2.03 8.50
C GLU A 265 -32.02 0.51 8.54
N GLU A 266 -30.91 -0.24 8.69
CA GLU A 266 -30.94 -1.69 8.85
C GLU A 266 -31.67 -2.12 10.12
N SER A 267 -31.43 -1.45 11.25
CA SER A 267 -32.17 -1.73 12.51
C SER A 267 -33.67 -1.47 12.35
N ALA A 268 -34.05 -0.40 11.64
CA ALA A 268 -35.44 -0.10 11.33
C ALA A 268 -36.05 -1.17 10.40
N ARG A 269 -35.30 -1.57 9.36
CA ARG A 269 -35.69 -2.62 8.42
C ARG A 269 -35.88 -3.97 9.12
N GLN A 270 -34.97 -4.36 10.01
CA GLN A 270 -35.08 -5.61 10.77
C GLN A 270 -36.31 -5.61 11.69
N ARG A 271 -36.66 -4.46 12.29
CA ARG A 271 -37.92 -4.32 13.04
C ARG A 271 -39.12 -4.52 12.13
N THR A 272 -39.14 -3.89 10.97
CA THR A 272 -40.23 -4.06 9.99
C THR A 272 -40.34 -5.50 9.51
N ILE A 273 -39.22 -6.16 9.20
CA ILE A 273 -39.19 -7.59 8.82
C ILE A 273 -39.76 -8.47 9.95
N LYS A 274 -39.40 -8.19 11.20
CA LYS A 274 -39.91 -8.92 12.37
C LYS A 274 -41.40 -8.73 12.55
N GLU A 275 -41.89 -7.50 12.44
CA GLU A 275 -43.33 -7.18 12.53
C GLU A 275 -44.13 -7.84 11.40
N GLU A 276 -43.62 -7.76 10.15
CA GLU A 276 -44.25 -8.43 9.00
C GLU A 276 -44.21 -9.96 9.12
N LEU A 277 -43.13 -10.53 9.67
CA LEU A 277 -43.00 -11.98 9.91
C LEU A 277 -44.02 -12.44 10.97
N GLU A 278 -44.18 -11.70 12.05
CA GLU A 278 -45.20 -11.97 13.08
C GLU A 278 -46.58 -11.88 12.47
N TRP A 279 -46.85 -10.89 11.64
CA TRP A 279 -48.10 -10.72 10.94
C TRP A 279 -48.38 -11.88 9.93
N ILE A 280 -47.36 -12.36 9.20
CA ILE A 280 -47.49 -13.54 8.30
C ILE A 280 -47.77 -14.81 9.09
N ARG A 281 -47.20 -14.96 10.30
CA ARG A 281 -47.43 -16.12 11.18
C ARG A 281 -48.81 -16.19 11.84
N GLN A 282 -49.55 -15.09 11.89
CA GLN A 282 -50.88 -15.05 12.44
C GLN A 282 -51.88 -15.86 11.57
N SER A 283 -52.89 -16.42 12.23
CA SER A 283 -53.89 -17.43 11.81
C SER A 283 -54.41 -17.37 10.35
N PRO A 284 -54.72 -18.53 9.72
CA PRO A 284 -55.20 -18.63 8.33
C PRO A 284 -56.44 -17.79 7.98
N ARG A 285 -57.36 -17.54 8.94
CA ARG A 285 -58.55 -16.71 8.73
C ARG A 285 -58.22 -15.24 8.41
N ALA A 286 -57.10 -14.72 8.86
CA ALA A 286 -56.61 -13.37 8.52
C ALA A 286 -55.86 -13.33 7.18
N ARG A 287 -55.46 -14.46 6.61
CA ARG A 287 -54.71 -14.54 5.34
C ARG A 287 -55.58 -14.32 4.09
N GLN A 288 -56.90 -14.62 4.13
CA GLN A 288 -57.74 -14.49 2.94
C GLN A 288 -57.92 -13.06 2.42
N ALA A 289 -57.58 -12.03 3.21
CA ALA A 289 -57.61 -10.62 2.81
C ALA A 289 -56.21 -10.02 2.52
N LYS A 290 -55.14 -10.85 2.54
CA LYS A 290 -53.77 -10.33 2.42
C LYS A 290 -53.37 -10.19 0.97
N SER A 291 -53.11 -8.97 0.53
CA SER A 291 -52.70 -8.68 -0.84
C SER A 291 -51.37 -9.37 -1.17
N LYS A 292 -51.32 -10.04 -2.32
CA LYS A 292 -50.14 -10.65 -2.91
C LYS A 292 -48.94 -9.66 -2.94
N ALA A 293 -49.22 -8.38 -3.08
CA ALA A 293 -48.26 -7.28 -3.09
C ALA A 293 -47.49 -7.13 -1.76
N ARG A 294 -48.14 -7.38 -0.59
CA ARG A 294 -47.47 -7.26 0.71
C ARG A 294 -46.50 -8.41 0.99
N ILE A 295 -46.82 -9.61 0.50
CA ILE A 295 -45.93 -10.79 0.58
C ILE A 295 -44.73 -10.56 -0.35
N GLN A 296 -44.95 -10.05 -1.58
CA GLN A 296 -43.86 -9.70 -2.51
C GLN A 296 -42.95 -8.59 -1.97
N ALA A 297 -43.53 -7.61 -1.28
CA ALA A 297 -42.76 -6.55 -0.62
C ALA A 297 -41.92 -7.10 0.53
N PHE A 298 -42.43 -8.04 1.30
CA PHE A 298 -41.68 -8.74 2.35
C PHE A 298 -40.54 -9.58 1.78
N ASP A 299 -40.79 -10.36 0.73
CA ASP A 299 -39.75 -11.16 0.06
C ASP A 299 -38.64 -10.27 -0.53
N ALA A 300 -39.01 -9.10 -1.07
CA ALA A 300 -38.05 -8.12 -1.56
C ALA A 300 -37.21 -7.52 -0.42
N LEU A 301 -37.83 -7.17 0.72
CA LEU A 301 -37.14 -6.68 1.92
C LEU A 301 -36.15 -7.71 2.49
N VAL A 302 -36.53 -8.97 2.54
CA VAL A 302 -35.66 -10.07 3.01
C VAL A 302 -34.50 -10.27 2.02
N ALA A 303 -34.75 -10.28 0.71
CA ALA A 303 -33.73 -10.44 -0.31
C ALA A 303 -32.72 -9.26 -0.32
N GLU A 304 -33.17 -8.07 0.07
CA GLU A 304 -32.30 -6.88 0.19
C GLU A 304 -31.46 -6.94 1.49
N ALA A 305 -32.03 -7.41 2.59
CA ALA A 305 -31.33 -7.61 3.86
C ALA A 305 -30.19 -8.66 3.73
N ASP A 306 -30.40 -9.75 3.01
CA ASP A 306 -29.38 -10.78 2.76
C ASP A 306 -28.16 -10.27 1.96
N LYS A 307 -28.31 -9.20 1.19
CA LYS A 307 -27.21 -8.58 0.43
C LYS A 307 -26.28 -7.70 1.27
N GLN A 308 -26.69 -7.28 2.46
CA GLN A 308 -26.04 -6.20 3.20
C GLN A 308 -25.17 -6.62 4.39
N THR A 309 -25.14 -7.89 4.79
CA THR A 309 -24.33 -8.34 5.93
C THR A 309 -22.85 -8.40 5.58
N LEU A 310 -22.14 -7.27 5.73
CA LEU A 310 -20.68 -7.23 5.82
C LEU A 310 -20.30 -7.14 7.30
N GLU A 311 -19.92 -8.25 7.88
CA GLU A 311 -19.22 -8.26 9.16
C GLU A 311 -17.85 -7.61 8.96
N THR A 312 -17.59 -6.53 9.67
CA THR A 312 -16.27 -5.89 9.77
C THR A 312 -15.27 -6.91 10.32
N ALA A 313 -14.14 -7.08 9.69
CA ALA A 313 -13.08 -7.97 10.18
C ALA A 313 -12.69 -7.55 11.62
N GLN A 314 -12.79 -8.47 12.58
CA GLN A 314 -12.36 -8.24 13.96
C GLN A 314 -11.22 -9.20 14.27
N ILE A 315 -9.97 -8.70 14.19
CA ILE A 315 -8.81 -9.48 14.62
C ILE A 315 -8.81 -9.49 16.16
N VAL A 316 -8.81 -10.68 16.74
CA VAL A 316 -8.72 -10.87 18.20
C VAL A 316 -7.39 -11.55 18.51
N ILE A 317 -6.52 -10.84 19.23
CA ILE A 317 -5.30 -11.41 19.79
C ILE A 317 -5.67 -12.07 21.13
N PRO A 318 -5.37 -13.36 21.36
CA PRO A 318 -5.71 -14.02 22.60
C PRO A 318 -4.93 -13.42 23.78
N PRO A 319 -5.49 -13.49 25.03
CA PRO A 319 -4.76 -13.08 26.21
C PRO A 319 -3.50 -13.93 26.38
N CYS A 320 -2.38 -13.27 26.64
CA CYS A 320 -1.07 -13.89 26.78
C CYS A 320 -0.68 -14.10 28.26
N PRO A 321 0.35 -14.93 28.55
CA PRO A 321 0.96 -15.01 29.88
C PRO A 321 1.54 -13.65 30.31
N ARG A 322 1.51 -13.37 31.62
CA ARG A 322 2.03 -12.12 32.18
C ARG A 322 3.55 -12.02 31.94
N LEU A 323 4.00 -10.86 31.48
CA LEU A 323 5.41 -10.51 31.35
C LEU A 323 6.02 -10.16 32.72
N GLY A 324 7.30 -10.49 32.88
CA GLY A 324 8.13 -10.02 33.98
C GLY A 324 8.61 -8.58 33.75
N ASP A 325 9.42 -8.06 34.68
CA ASP A 325 9.98 -6.69 34.60
C ASP A 325 11.04 -6.54 33.50
N LEU A 326 11.72 -7.64 33.14
CA LEU A 326 12.64 -7.69 32.02
C LEU A 326 11.91 -8.34 30.83
N VAL A 327 11.74 -7.56 29.76
CA VAL A 327 11.20 -8.06 28.48
C VAL A 327 12.34 -8.23 27.50
N ILE A 328 12.87 -7.13 26.95
CA ILE A 328 14.03 -7.11 26.05
C ILE A 328 14.92 -5.94 26.47
N GLU A 329 16.20 -6.20 26.69
CA GLU A 329 17.22 -5.20 26.99
C GLU A 329 18.44 -5.39 26.08
N ALA A 330 18.86 -4.31 25.46
CA ALA A 330 20.10 -4.25 24.69
C ALA A 330 21.04 -3.21 25.31
N LYS A 331 22.34 -3.52 25.42
CA LYS A 331 23.38 -2.62 25.95
C LYS A 331 24.58 -2.60 25.00
N ASN A 332 24.92 -1.40 24.52
CA ASN A 332 26.07 -1.15 23.66
C ASN A 332 26.17 -2.15 22.49
N LEU A 333 25.03 -2.42 21.86
CA LEU A 333 24.89 -3.42 20.82
C LEU A 333 25.52 -2.91 19.53
N CYS A 334 26.43 -3.70 18.95
CA CYS A 334 27.02 -3.43 17.64
C CYS A 334 26.79 -4.64 16.72
N LYS A 335 26.48 -4.34 15.44
CA LYS A 335 26.32 -5.37 14.41
C LYS A 335 26.71 -4.84 13.04
N GLY A 336 27.51 -5.63 12.32
CA GLY A 336 27.90 -5.34 10.94
C GLY A 336 27.93 -6.59 10.07
N PHE A 337 27.98 -6.39 8.75
CA PHE A 337 28.19 -7.45 7.76
C PHE A 337 29.22 -6.99 6.72
N GLY A 338 30.21 -7.86 6.45
CA GLY A 338 31.32 -7.52 5.57
C GLY A 338 32.07 -6.30 6.07
N ASP A 339 32.11 -5.21 5.28
CA ASP A 339 32.78 -3.96 5.64
C ASP A 339 31.79 -2.88 6.13
N ARG A 340 30.52 -3.23 6.30
CA ARG A 340 29.47 -2.26 6.68
C ARG A 340 29.04 -2.49 8.13
N LEU A 341 29.16 -1.46 8.95
CA LEU A 341 28.57 -1.44 10.28
C LEU A 341 27.10 -0.99 10.14
N LEU A 342 26.15 -1.81 10.60
CA LEU A 342 24.72 -1.50 10.52
C LEU A 342 24.21 -0.81 11.80
N ILE A 343 24.66 -1.28 12.96
CA ILE A 343 24.27 -0.80 14.28
C ILE A 343 25.54 -0.52 15.06
N ASP A 344 25.63 0.69 15.63
CA ASP A 344 26.75 1.17 16.42
C ASP A 344 26.24 1.68 17.77
N ASP A 345 26.65 1.00 18.85
CA ASP A 345 26.38 1.38 20.26
C ASP A 345 24.88 1.55 20.61
N LEU A 346 24.01 0.65 20.12
CA LEU A 346 22.59 0.71 20.43
C LEU A 346 22.29 0.19 21.85
N SER A 347 21.63 1.02 22.66
CA SER A 347 21.11 0.65 23.96
C SER A 347 19.64 1.00 24.08
N PHE A 348 18.80 0.03 24.44
CA PHE A 348 17.39 0.24 24.69
C PHE A 348 16.81 -0.79 25.66
N LYS A 349 15.65 -0.46 26.23
CA LYS A 349 14.88 -1.37 27.08
C LYS A 349 13.40 -1.31 26.69
N LEU A 350 12.83 -2.45 26.28
CA LEU A 350 11.42 -2.59 26.01
C LEU A 350 10.64 -2.73 27.32
N PRO A 351 9.77 -1.76 27.68
CA PRO A 351 8.96 -1.86 28.89
C PRO A 351 7.79 -2.84 28.71
N PRO A 352 7.27 -3.46 29.79
CA PRO A 352 6.07 -4.27 29.72
C PRO A 352 4.87 -3.47 29.16
N GLY A 353 4.15 -4.05 28.21
CA GLY A 353 3.03 -3.37 27.51
C GLY A 353 3.46 -2.35 26.47
N GLY A 354 4.77 -2.18 26.23
CA GLY A 354 5.28 -1.25 25.21
C GLY A 354 5.08 -1.80 23.78
N ILE A 355 4.74 -0.89 22.89
CA ILE A 355 4.70 -1.13 21.44
C ILE A 355 5.81 -0.29 20.80
N VAL A 356 6.80 -0.95 20.20
CA VAL A 356 7.95 -0.31 19.55
C VAL A 356 7.77 -0.30 18.04
N GLY A 357 7.71 0.90 17.46
CA GLY A 357 7.81 1.10 16.01
C GLY A 357 9.28 1.14 15.58
N VAL A 358 9.68 0.28 14.67
CA VAL A 358 11.04 0.26 14.09
C VAL A 358 10.99 0.86 12.71
N ILE A 359 11.69 1.98 12.53
CA ILE A 359 11.69 2.76 11.29
C ILE A 359 13.10 2.93 10.72
N GLY A 360 13.20 3.24 9.46
CA GLY A 360 14.47 3.52 8.76
C GLY A 360 14.44 3.05 7.32
N ALA A 361 15.46 3.43 6.57
CA ALA A 361 15.62 3.07 5.17
C ALA A 361 15.75 1.55 4.95
N ASN A 362 15.52 1.12 3.73
CA ASN A 362 15.73 -0.29 3.37
C ASN A 362 17.22 -0.66 3.46
N GLY A 363 17.51 -1.83 4.04
CA GLY A 363 18.88 -2.33 4.21
C GLY A 363 19.63 -1.77 5.43
N THR A 364 19.02 -0.92 6.26
CA THR A 364 19.70 -0.32 7.45
C THR A 364 19.90 -1.30 8.61
N GLY A 365 19.26 -2.48 8.59
CA GLY A 365 19.42 -3.47 9.65
C GLY A 365 18.17 -3.77 10.47
N LYS A 366 16.99 -3.28 10.07
CA LYS A 366 15.70 -3.53 10.76
C LYS A 366 15.44 -5.04 10.95
N THR A 367 15.45 -5.80 9.86
CA THR A 367 15.27 -7.27 9.90
C THR A 367 16.40 -7.97 10.67
N THR A 368 17.63 -7.44 10.63
CA THR A 368 18.76 -7.95 11.42
C THR A 368 18.48 -7.81 12.93
N LEU A 369 17.92 -6.68 13.35
CA LEU A 369 17.49 -6.49 14.74
C LEU A 369 16.43 -7.52 15.14
N MET A 370 15.41 -7.76 14.30
CA MET A 370 14.39 -8.79 14.54
C MET A 370 15.00 -10.19 14.70
N ARG A 371 15.99 -10.52 13.86
CA ARG A 371 16.72 -11.79 13.94
C ARG A 371 17.58 -11.89 15.20
N MET A 372 18.14 -10.80 15.68
CA MET A 372 18.85 -10.79 16.97
C MET A 372 17.89 -11.00 18.15
N ILE A 373 16.70 -10.40 18.12
CA ILE A 373 15.66 -10.62 19.13
C ILE A 373 15.22 -12.08 19.17
N THR A 374 15.09 -12.73 18.01
CA THR A 374 14.70 -14.15 17.91
C THR A 374 15.88 -15.13 18.17
N GLY A 375 17.10 -14.62 18.35
CA GLY A 375 18.31 -15.45 18.55
C GLY A 375 18.82 -16.12 17.29
N GLN A 376 18.27 -15.82 16.11
CA GLN A 376 18.74 -16.34 14.81
C GLN A 376 20.06 -15.70 14.39
N GLU A 377 20.34 -14.49 14.86
CA GLU A 377 21.57 -13.74 14.62
C GLU A 377 22.17 -13.30 15.96
N LYS A 378 23.49 -13.24 16.05
CA LYS A 378 24.19 -12.78 17.26
C LYS A 378 24.79 -11.40 17.01
N PRO A 379 24.79 -10.51 18.03
CA PRO A 379 25.54 -9.27 17.95
C PRO A 379 27.05 -9.54 17.85
N ASP A 380 27.77 -8.61 17.23
CA ASP A 380 29.24 -8.68 17.16
C ASP A 380 29.88 -8.22 18.47
N SER A 381 29.25 -7.27 19.16
CA SER A 381 29.60 -6.84 20.52
C SER A 381 28.37 -6.29 21.25
N GLY A 382 28.51 -6.09 22.56
CA GLY A 382 27.42 -5.67 23.44
C GLY A 382 26.67 -6.84 24.07
N GLU A 383 25.64 -6.52 24.84
CA GLU A 383 24.82 -7.50 25.57
C GLU A 383 23.36 -7.40 25.13
N PHE A 384 22.77 -8.56 24.86
CA PHE A 384 21.35 -8.68 24.49
C PHE A 384 20.67 -9.67 25.44
N ARG A 385 19.66 -9.21 26.17
CA ARG A 385 18.92 -10.02 27.14
C ARG A 385 17.45 -10.07 26.82
N VAL A 386 16.91 -11.28 26.75
CA VAL A 386 15.48 -11.56 26.66
C VAL A 386 15.03 -12.16 27.99
N GLY A 387 13.95 -11.67 28.57
CA GLY A 387 13.46 -12.14 29.86
C GLY A 387 12.95 -13.58 29.80
N ASP A 388 13.12 -14.34 30.92
CA ASP A 388 12.74 -15.78 31.00
C ASP A 388 11.23 -16.01 30.81
N THR A 389 10.39 -14.99 31.05
CA THR A 389 8.93 -15.07 30.87
C THR A 389 8.47 -14.75 29.46
N VAL A 390 9.38 -14.38 28.57
CA VAL A 390 9.08 -13.96 27.21
C VAL A 390 8.79 -15.18 26.33
N GLN A 391 7.64 -15.14 25.68
CA GLN A 391 7.23 -16.07 24.62
C GLN A 391 7.13 -15.29 23.32
N LEU A 392 8.13 -15.43 22.45
CA LEU A 392 8.23 -14.72 21.19
C LEU A 392 7.30 -15.33 20.13
N GLY A 393 6.52 -14.48 19.47
CA GLY A 393 5.85 -14.77 18.21
C GLY A 393 6.47 -13.91 17.11
N TYR A 394 6.99 -14.53 16.07
CA TYR A 394 7.65 -13.82 14.96
C TYR A 394 7.01 -14.16 13.62
N VAL A 395 6.66 -13.12 12.86
CA VAL A 395 6.28 -13.23 11.45
C VAL A 395 7.41 -12.65 10.61
N ASP A 396 8.15 -13.53 9.96
CA ASP A 396 9.20 -13.18 9.02
C ASP A 396 8.62 -12.84 7.64
N GLN A 397 9.30 -11.97 6.91
CA GLN A 397 9.02 -11.70 5.50
C GLN A 397 9.24 -12.92 4.60
N SER A 398 10.06 -13.91 5.04
CA SER A 398 10.25 -15.16 4.31
C SER A 398 8.97 -15.99 4.35
N ARG A 399 8.29 -16.06 3.22
CA ARG A 399 6.99 -16.73 3.01
C ARG A 399 7.09 -18.26 3.05
N ASP A 400 8.24 -18.82 3.45
CA ASP A 400 8.59 -20.23 3.31
C ASP A 400 8.03 -21.18 4.38
N ALA A 401 7.35 -20.63 5.42
CA ALA A 401 6.83 -21.44 6.54
C ALA A 401 5.39 -21.95 6.36
N LEU A 402 4.78 -21.73 5.18
CA LEU A 402 3.44 -22.22 4.86
C LEU A 402 3.49 -23.41 3.91
N ASP A 403 2.60 -24.40 4.16
CA ASP A 403 2.46 -25.56 3.28
C ASP A 403 1.52 -25.23 2.11
N ASP A 404 2.07 -25.08 0.92
CA ASP A 404 1.36 -24.73 -0.31
C ASP A 404 0.24 -25.70 -0.70
N ASN A 405 0.29 -26.94 -0.22
CA ASN A 405 -0.68 -27.98 -0.54
C ASN A 405 -1.92 -27.96 0.35
N LYS A 406 -1.83 -27.36 1.55
CA LYS A 406 -2.94 -27.22 2.48
C LYS A 406 -3.89 -26.11 2.07
N THR A 407 -5.15 -26.25 2.51
CA THR A 407 -6.10 -25.15 2.44
C THR A 407 -5.78 -24.10 3.49
N VAL A 408 -6.27 -22.87 3.29
CA VAL A 408 -6.15 -21.77 4.28
C VAL A 408 -6.66 -22.23 5.65
N TRP A 409 -7.81 -22.88 5.67
CA TRP A 409 -8.41 -23.40 6.90
C TRP A 409 -7.51 -24.44 7.59
N GLU A 410 -7.02 -25.43 6.85
CA GLU A 410 -6.12 -26.47 7.39
C GLU A 410 -4.81 -25.87 7.91
N GLU A 411 -4.25 -24.91 7.19
CA GLU A 411 -2.99 -24.28 7.56
C GLU A 411 -3.10 -23.47 8.87
N ILE A 412 -4.20 -22.74 9.06
CA ILE A 412 -4.43 -21.95 10.27
C ILE A 412 -4.94 -22.81 11.43
N SER A 413 -5.91 -23.72 11.17
CA SER A 413 -6.56 -24.51 12.23
C SER A 413 -5.76 -25.75 12.64
N GLY A 414 -4.89 -26.26 11.75
CA GLY A 414 -4.29 -27.60 11.87
C GLY A 414 -5.30 -28.71 11.60
N GLY A 415 -6.39 -28.44 10.86
CA GLY A 415 -7.45 -29.38 10.54
C GLY A 415 -8.48 -29.59 11.66
N ASN A 416 -8.44 -28.79 12.73
CA ASN A 416 -9.37 -28.89 13.84
C ASN A 416 -10.56 -27.93 13.67
N ASP A 417 -11.77 -28.39 13.95
CA ASP A 417 -12.99 -27.55 13.91
C ASP A 417 -13.00 -26.48 15.00
N GLU A 418 -12.34 -26.75 16.14
CA GLU A 418 -12.16 -25.82 17.24
C GLU A 418 -10.67 -25.55 17.48
N ILE A 419 -10.33 -24.31 17.76
CA ILE A 419 -8.99 -23.88 18.16
C ILE A 419 -9.01 -23.24 19.55
N MET A 420 -7.91 -23.41 20.27
CA MET A 420 -7.72 -22.75 21.57
C MET A 420 -7.10 -21.39 21.35
N LEU A 421 -7.78 -20.33 21.79
CA LEU A 421 -7.24 -18.97 21.90
C LEU A 421 -7.05 -18.65 23.39
N GLY A 422 -5.85 -18.87 23.91
CA GLY A 422 -5.60 -18.86 25.34
C GLY A 422 -6.44 -19.93 26.06
N LYS A 423 -7.37 -19.50 26.92
CA LYS A 423 -8.29 -20.41 27.67
C LYS A 423 -9.66 -20.62 27.00
N ARG A 424 -9.90 -19.97 25.85
CA ARG A 424 -11.20 -20.04 25.16
C ARG A 424 -11.14 -20.96 23.95
N LYS A 425 -12.15 -21.80 23.78
CA LYS A 425 -12.39 -22.54 22.54
C LYS A 425 -13.19 -21.68 21.57
N VAL A 426 -12.70 -21.58 20.35
CA VAL A 426 -13.32 -20.79 19.27
C VAL A 426 -13.47 -21.68 18.04
N PRO A 427 -14.61 -21.62 17.31
CA PRO A 427 -14.75 -22.31 16.04
C PRO A 427 -13.68 -21.83 15.06
N SER A 428 -12.92 -22.75 14.49
CA SER A 428 -11.77 -22.42 13.64
C SER A 428 -12.16 -21.63 12.40
N ARG A 429 -13.32 -21.96 11.80
CA ARG A 429 -13.83 -21.23 10.62
C ARG A 429 -14.20 -19.79 10.93
N ALA A 430 -14.71 -19.50 12.13
CA ALA A 430 -14.99 -18.14 12.59
C ALA A 430 -13.69 -17.35 12.78
N TYR A 431 -12.67 -17.99 13.38
CA TYR A 431 -11.35 -17.37 13.54
C TYR A 431 -10.69 -17.06 12.19
N VAL A 432 -10.69 -17.99 11.24
CA VAL A 432 -10.17 -17.79 9.88
C VAL A 432 -10.92 -16.66 9.17
N GLY A 433 -12.24 -16.56 9.40
CA GLY A 433 -13.08 -15.47 8.86
C GLY A 433 -12.67 -14.08 9.33
N GLN A 434 -12.07 -13.94 10.53
CA GLN A 434 -11.58 -12.68 11.08
C GLN A 434 -10.44 -12.08 10.25
N PHE A 435 -9.68 -12.92 9.53
CA PHE A 435 -8.62 -12.52 8.62
C PHE A 435 -9.07 -12.33 7.17
N ASN A 436 -10.37 -12.08 6.98
CA ASN A 436 -11.01 -11.85 5.68
C ASN A 436 -10.97 -13.06 4.72
N PHE A 437 -10.92 -14.29 5.25
CA PHE A 437 -11.13 -15.50 4.48
C PHE A 437 -12.55 -16.02 4.74
N LYS A 438 -13.49 -15.72 3.84
CA LYS A 438 -14.91 -16.08 4.02
C LYS A 438 -15.34 -17.18 3.05
N GLY A 439 -16.21 -18.07 3.51
CA GLY A 439 -16.83 -19.11 2.69
C GLY A 439 -15.83 -19.93 1.86
N PRO A 440 -15.90 -19.87 0.51
CA PRO A 440 -15.02 -20.64 -0.38
C PRO A 440 -13.53 -20.30 -0.26
N ASP A 441 -13.18 -19.08 0.17
CA ASP A 441 -11.79 -18.64 0.28
C ASP A 441 -11.00 -19.44 1.33
N GLN A 442 -11.69 -19.99 2.35
CA GLN A 442 -11.09 -20.86 3.35
C GLN A 442 -10.62 -22.21 2.77
N GLN A 443 -11.17 -22.62 1.63
CA GLN A 443 -10.84 -23.87 0.95
C GLN A 443 -9.78 -23.68 -0.14
N LYS A 444 -9.37 -22.45 -0.43
CA LYS A 444 -8.27 -22.19 -1.36
C LYS A 444 -6.97 -22.80 -0.84
N LYS A 445 -6.18 -23.38 -1.72
CA LYS A 445 -4.83 -23.83 -1.38
C LYS A 445 -3.92 -22.64 -1.15
N VAL A 446 -3.06 -22.76 -0.16
CA VAL A 446 -2.09 -21.71 0.21
C VAL A 446 -1.19 -21.32 -0.97
N GLY A 447 -0.77 -22.28 -1.79
CA GLY A 447 0.03 -22.03 -2.98
C GLY A 447 -0.64 -21.15 -4.06
N LEU A 448 -1.98 -21.01 -4.03
CA LEU A 448 -2.74 -20.17 -4.96
C LEU A 448 -3.03 -18.76 -4.40
N LEU A 449 -2.56 -18.46 -3.20
CA LEU A 449 -2.79 -17.19 -2.55
C LEU A 449 -1.86 -16.10 -3.07
N SER A 450 -2.38 -14.88 -3.17
CA SER A 450 -1.56 -13.68 -3.36
C SER A 450 -0.63 -13.43 -2.17
N GLY A 451 0.39 -12.59 -2.35
CA GLY A 451 1.31 -12.23 -1.27
C GLY A 451 0.62 -11.72 -0.02
N GLY A 452 -0.36 -10.82 -0.16
CA GLY A 452 -1.12 -10.29 0.97
C GLY A 452 -2.04 -11.33 1.64
N GLU A 453 -2.61 -12.26 0.86
CA GLU A 453 -3.38 -13.37 1.44
C GLU A 453 -2.48 -14.30 2.26
N ARG A 454 -1.27 -14.62 1.76
CA ARG A 454 -0.27 -15.42 2.50
C ARG A 454 0.15 -14.72 3.79
N ASN A 455 0.38 -13.40 3.76
CA ASN A 455 0.73 -12.61 4.94
C ASN A 455 -0.38 -12.68 6.02
N ARG A 456 -1.67 -12.59 5.63
CA ARG A 456 -2.80 -12.78 6.55
C ARG A 456 -2.84 -14.18 7.17
N VAL A 457 -2.50 -15.23 6.40
CA VAL A 457 -2.40 -16.62 6.93
C VAL A 457 -1.29 -16.74 7.97
N HIS A 458 -0.10 -16.17 7.68
CA HIS A 458 1.01 -16.14 8.64
C HIS A 458 0.62 -15.43 9.93
N MET A 459 0.01 -14.25 9.81
CA MET A 459 -0.45 -13.47 10.94
C MET A 459 -1.47 -14.26 11.79
N ALA A 460 -2.43 -14.91 11.16
CA ALA A 460 -3.41 -15.74 11.85
C ALA A 460 -2.77 -16.89 12.62
N LYS A 461 -1.78 -17.57 12.03
CA LYS A 461 -1.02 -18.65 12.70
C LYS A 461 -0.25 -18.13 13.92
N MET A 462 0.44 -17.03 13.76
CA MET A 462 1.26 -16.44 14.82
C MET A 462 0.39 -15.95 15.97
N LEU A 463 -0.66 -15.18 15.70
CA LEU A 463 -1.55 -14.64 16.74
C LEU A 463 -2.25 -15.73 17.54
N LYS A 464 -2.48 -16.91 16.95
CA LYS A 464 -3.01 -18.09 17.63
C LYS A 464 -2.04 -18.68 18.66
N SER A 465 -0.73 -18.49 18.51
CA SER A 465 0.31 -19.14 19.34
C SER A 465 0.28 -18.75 20.83
N GLY A 466 -0.35 -17.63 21.18
CA GLY A 466 -0.41 -17.13 22.55
C GLY A 466 0.90 -16.47 23.03
N ALA A 467 1.75 -16.02 22.11
CA ALA A 467 2.94 -15.25 22.42
C ALA A 467 2.62 -13.99 23.23
N ASN A 468 3.51 -13.58 24.12
CA ASN A 468 3.39 -12.35 24.91
C ASN A 468 4.31 -11.22 24.43
N VAL A 469 5.20 -11.51 23.50
CA VAL A 469 5.96 -10.52 22.71
C VAL A 469 5.82 -10.86 21.24
N ILE A 470 5.25 -9.95 20.46
CA ILE A 470 4.93 -10.13 19.05
C ILE A 470 5.91 -9.30 18.22
N LEU A 471 6.59 -9.96 17.28
CA LEU A 471 7.48 -9.33 16.32
C LEU A 471 6.81 -9.37 14.94
N LEU A 472 6.55 -8.20 14.36
CA LEU A 472 5.91 -8.03 13.07
C LEU A 472 6.86 -7.30 12.11
N ASP A 473 7.31 -7.98 11.06
CA ASP A 473 8.17 -7.38 10.04
C ASP A 473 7.34 -6.99 8.82
N GLU A 474 7.11 -5.69 8.64
CA GLU A 474 6.28 -5.06 7.60
C GLU A 474 4.86 -5.67 7.48
N PRO A 475 4.09 -5.75 8.59
CA PRO A 475 2.77 -6.38 8.58
C PRO A 475 1.74 -5.58 7.78
N THR A 476 2.01 -4.31 7.51
CA THR A 476 1.12 -3.39 6.79
C THR A 476 1.12 -3.61 5.29
N ASN A 477 2.18 -4.24 4.75
CA ASN A 477 2.28 -4.52 3.32
C ASN A 477 1.13 -5.44 2.86
N ASP A 478 0.48 -5.06 1.76
CA ASP A 478 -0.60 -5.81 1.11
C ASP A 478 -1.88 -6.00 1.96
N LEU A 479 -2.03 -5.34 3.13
CA LEU A 479 -3.27 -5.34 3.90
C LEU A 479 -4.19 -4.21 3.43
N ASP A 480 -5.48 -4.50 3.31
CA ASP A 480 -6.47 -3.45 3.06
C ASP A 480 -6.73 -2.60 4.32
N VAL A 481 -7.29 -1.41 4.13
CA VAL A 481 -7.51 -0.42 5.20
C VAL A 481 -8.35 -0.98 6.35
N ASP A 482 -9.37 -1.82 6.06
CA ASP A 482 -10.25 -2.39 7.09
C ASP A 482 -9.50 -3.44 7.93
N THR A 483 -8.66 -4.27 7.28
CA THR A 483 -7.78 -5.24 7.97
C THR A 483 -6.70 -4.54 8.80
N LEU A 484 -6.10 -3.44 8.28
CA LEU A 484 -5.14 -2.62 9.03
C LEU A 484 -5.76 -2.03 10.29
N ARG A 485 -6.98 -1.48 10.19
CA ARG A 485 -7.72 -0.94 11.35
C ARG A 485 -8.06 -2.03 12.39
N ALA A 486 -8.40 -3.23 11.92
CA ALA A 486 -8.64 -4.35 12.82
C ALA A 486 -7.35 -4.76 13.55
N LEU A 487 -6.20 -4.76 12.86
CA LEU A 487 -4.89 -5.04 13.44
C LEU A 487 -4.48 -3.97 14.46
N GLU A 488 -4.67 -2.67 14.16
CA GLU A 488 -4.43 -1.57 15.11
C GLU A 488 -5.20 -1.78 16.42
N LYS A 489 -6.52 -2.00 16.31
CA LYS A 489 -7.38 -2.23 17.47
C LYS A 489 -6.93 -3.46 18.28
N ALA A 490 -6.51 -4.51 17.59
CA ALA A 490 -6.05 -5.74 18.22
C ALA A 490 -4.73 -5.52 18.98
N LEU A 491 -3.76 -4.79 18.39
CA LEU A 491 -2.47 -4.47 19.02
C LEU A 491 -2.64 -3.52 20.21
N LEU A 492 -3.50 -2.51 20.11
CA LEU A 492 -3.82 -1.60 21.22
C LEU A 492 -4.50 -2.31 22.41
N ALA A 493 -5.28 -3.36 22.12
CA ALA A 493 -5.93 -4.19 23.13
C ALA A 493 -5.03 -5.32 23.67
N PHE A 494 -3.86 -5.52 23.08
CA PHE A 494 -2.96 -6.61 23.46
C PHE A 494 -2.22 -6.30 24.76
N PRO A 495 -2.32 -7.16 25.80
CA PRO A 495 -1.70 -6.93 27.08
C PRO A 495 -0.20 -7.25 27.13
N GLY A 496 0.38 -7.73 26.04
CA GLY A 496 1.81 -8.02 25.87
C GLY A 496 2.57 -6.86 25.24
N CYS A 497 3.75 -7.14 24.69
CA CYS A 497 4.57 -6.19 23.95
C CYS A 497 4.56 -6.50 22.46
N ALA A 498 4.74 -5.48 21.64
CA ALA A 498 4.92 -5.64 20.21
C ALA A 498 6.15 -4.85 19.72
N VAL A 499 6.87 -5.43 18.77
CA VAL A 499 7.93 -4.74 18.00
C VAL A 499 7.54 -4.84 16.53
N VAL A 500 7.31 -3.71 15.90
CA VAL A 500 6.71 -3.65 14.57
C VAL A 500 7.58 -2.81 13.65
N THR A 501 8.11 -3.41 12.58
CA THR A 501 8.68 -2.62 11.48
C THR A 501 7.55 -2.21 10.55
N SER A 502 7.48 -0.97 10.18
CA SER A 502 6.53 -0.50 9.17
C SER A 502 7.00 0.79 8.51
N HIS A 503 6.62 0.96 7.26
CA HIS A 503 6.71 2.22 6.54
C HIS A 503 5.41 3.04 6.60
N ASP A 504 4.32 2.44 7.11
CA ASP A 504 3.05 3.15 7.32
C ASP A 504 3.13 4.03 8.58
N ARG A 505 3.38 5.32 8.34
CA ARG A 505 3.52 6.35 9.40
C ARG A 505 2.24 6.48 10.22
N TRP A 506 1.07 6.45 9.58
CA TRP A 506 -0.23 6.51 10.22
C TRP A 506 -0.46 5.36 11.19
N PHE A 507 -0.06 4.16 10.79
CA PHE A 507 -0.14 2.97 11.63
C PHE A 507 0.74 3.11 12.87
N LEU A 508 2.01 3.50 12.68
CA LEU A 508 2.95 3.68 13.79
C LEU A 508 2.54 4.79 14.73
N ASP A 509 2.02 5.91 14.21
CA ASP A 509 1.57 7.02 15.04
C ASP A 509 0.45 6.62 16.00
N ARG A 510 -0.45 5.74 15.55
CA ARG A 510 -1.58 5.28 16.35
C ARG A 510 -1.25 4.21 17.37
N ILE A 511 -0.25 3.37 17.12
CA ILE A 511 0.03 2.22 17.99
C ILE A 511 1.32 2.33 18.78
N ALA A 512 2.36 3.02 18.26
CA ALA A 512 3.67 3.02 18.88
C ALA A 512 3.69 3.87 20.17
N THR A 513 4.28 3.32 21.20
CA THR A 513 4.63 4.01 22.45
C THR A 513 6.09 4.42 22.46
N HIS A 514 6.90 3.78 21.63
CA HIS A 514 8.33 4.04 21.47
C HIS A 514 8.71 3.87 20.00
N ILE A 515 9.68 4.64 19.56
CA ILE A 515 10.25 4.54 18.21
C ILE A 515 11.72 4.14 18.31
N LEU A 516 12.15 3.22 17.44
CA LEU A 516 13.52 2.83 17.22
C LEU A 516 13.89 3.17 15.79
N ALA A 517 14.59 4.29 15.62
CA ALA A 517 14.83 4.90 14.32
C ALA A 517 16.26 4.66 13.83
N PHE A 518 16.39 4.00 12.69
CA PHE A 518 17.66 3.85 11.96
C PHE A 518 17.89 5.10 11.10
N GLU A 519 18.61 6.09 11.65
CA GLU A 519 18.79 7.42 11.03
C GLU A 519 19.91 7.50 10.00
N GLY A 520 20.67 6.43 9.76
CA GLY A 520 21.86 6.39 8.92
C GLY A 520 23.16 6.49 9.72
N ASP A 521 24.31 6.45 9.06
CA ASP A 521 25.64 6.44 9.66
C ASP A 521 25.82 5.42 10.81
N SER A 522 25.09 4.29 10.72
CA SER A 522 25.02 3.22 11.73
C SER A 522 24.42 3.65 13.07
N HIS A 523 23.83 4.87 13.12
CA HIS A 523 23.17 5.37 14.31
C HIS A 523 21.71 4.90 14.39
N VAL A 524 21.32 4.45 15.59
CA VAL A 524 19.96 4.03 15.88
C VAL A 524 19.48 4.79 17.12
N GLU A 525 18.46 5.61 16.96
CA GLU A 525 17.88 6.42 18.02
C GLU A 525 16.74 5.66 18.71
N TRP A 526 16.76 5.66 20.06
CA TRP A 526 15.66 5.19 20.89
C TRP A 526 14.85 6.37 21.42
N PHE A 527 13.61 6.49 20.99
CA PHE A 527 12.74 7.61 21.34
C PHE A 527 11.47 7.10 22.06
N GLU A 528 11.09 7.76 23.15
CA GLU A 528 9.85 7.51 23.89
C GLU A 528 8.77 8.47 23.37
N GLY A 529 7.76 7.93 22.70
CA GLY A 529 6.69 8.67 22.06
C GLY A 529 6.18 7.99 20.79
N ASN A 530 5.22 8.63 20.12
CA ASN A 530 4.68 8.18 18.84
C ASN A 530 5.52 8.66 17.64
N PHE A 531 5.05 8.38 16.42
CA PHE A 531 5.79 8.73 15.23
C PHE A 531 5.83 10.24 14.97
N GLU A 532 4.74 10.97 15.20
CA GLU A 532 4.65 12.43 15.02
C GLU A 532 5.59 13.16 15.99
N GLU A 533 5.62 12.75 17.25
CA GLU A 533 6.51 13.30 18.27
C GLU A 533 7.99 13.05 17.92
N TYR A 534 8.32 11.87 17.38
CA TYR A 534 9.66 11.56 16.88
C TYR A 534 10.04 12.43 15.68
N GLU A 535 9.15 12.64 14.70
CA GLU A 535 9.44 13.53 13.56
C GLU A 535 9.69 14.98 14.02
N ALA A 536 8.89 15.46 14.96
CA ALA A 536 9.10 16.79 15.54
C ALA A 536 10.45 16.91 16.26
N ASP A 537 10.86 15.87 17.02
CA ASP A 537 12.17 15.80 17.65
C ASP A 537 13.30 15.73 16.63
N LYS A 538 13.17 14.90 15.59
CA LYS A 538 14.14 14.79 14.49
C LYS A 538 14.35 16.13 13.78
N LYS A 539 13.27 16.85 13.47
CA LYS A 539 13.34 18.19 12.88
C LYS A 539 14.03 19.20 13.79
N ARG A 540 13.80 19.12 15.10
CA ARG A 540 14.48 19.97 16.09
C ARG A 540 15.98 19.67 16.18
N ARG A 541 16.40 18.39 16.12
CA ARG A 541 17.80 17.94 16.20
C ARG A 541 18.60 18.22 14.92
N LEU A 542 18.02 17.97 13.75
CA LEU A 542 18.70 18.00 12.45
C LEU A 542 18.41 19.26 11.62
N GLY A 543 17.43 20.09 12.00
CA GLY A 543 17.03 21.30 11.26
C GLY A 543 16.56 21.00 9.83
N GLU A 544 16.90 21.86 8.88
CA GLU A 544 16.52 21.72 7.46
C GLU A 544 17.09 20.45 6.78
N GLN A 545 18.10 19.82 7.36
CA GLN A 545 18.67 18.57 6.84
C GLN A 545 17.76 17.35 7.10
N ALA A 546 16.77 17.47 8.00
CA ALA A 546 15.86 16.38 8.34
C ALA A 546 14.99 15.91 7.16
N ASP A 547 14.65 16.82 6.25
CA ASP A 547 13.71 16.58 5.14
C ASP A 547 14.42 16.31 3.79
N GLN A 548 15.76 16.38 3.74
CA GLN A 548 16.50 16.11 2.51
C GLN A 548 16.78 14.60 2.36
N PRO A 549 16.40 13.98 1.24
CA PRO A 549 16.74 12.58 1.00
C PRO A 549 18.26 12.43 0.89
N HIS A 550 18.85 11.67 1.82
CA HIS A 550 20.27 11.38 1.81
C HIS A 550 20.51 9.90 1.53
N ARG A 551 21.49 9.61 0.69
CA ARG A 551 21.93 8.22 0.48
C ARG A 551 22.49 7.72 1.81
N VAL A 552 21.96 6.58 2.30
CA VAL A 552 22.41 5.97 3.56
C VAL A 552 23.90 5.71 3.48
N LYS A 553 24.67 6.37 4.32
CA LYS A 553 26.10 6.11 4.52
C LYS A 553 26.23 5.12 5.67
N TYR A 554 27.22 4.26 5.60
CA TYR A 554 27.56 3.32 6.65
C TYR A 554 28.98 3.60 7.13
N LYS A 555 29.19 3.52 8.42
CA LYS A 555 30.56 3.55 8.96
C LYS A 555 31.32 2.30 8.51
N PRO A 556 32.60 2.41 8.15
CA PRO A 556 33.40 1.23 7.87
C PRO A 556 33.57 0.40 9.14
N LEU A 557 33.46 -0.93 9.01
CA LEU A 557 33.70 -1.85 10.12
C LEU A 557 35.22 -1.89 10.41
N VAL A 558 35.67 -1.24 11.46
CA VAL A 558 37.06 -1.33 11.92
C VAL A 558 37.14 -2.59 12.79
N ARG A 559 37.62 -3.69 12.23
CA ARG A 559 37.96 -4.90 13.01
C ARG A 559 39.19 -4.59 13.86
N LYS A 560 39.03 -4.53 15.19
CA LYS A 560 40.15 -4.51 16.14
C LYS A 560 40.76 -5.89 16.29
#